data_1e4bf38a4907f7b49d21f0049cbd5627
#
_entry.id   1e4bf38a4907f7b49d21f0049cbd5627
#
_cell.length_a   1.000
_cell.length_b   1.000
_cell.length_c   1.000
_cell.angle_alpha   90.00
_cell.angle_beta   90.00
_cell.angle_gamma   90.00
#
_symmetry.space_group_name_H-M   'P 1'
#
loop_
_entity.id
_entity.type
_entity.pdbx_description
1 polymer ?
#
loop_
_entity_poly.entity_id
_entity_poly.type
_entity_poly.pdbx_seq_one_letter_code
_entity_poly.pdbx_strand_id
1 'polypeptide(L)'
;MVRIWILRVSLAFAVIVVGKAPEARAAEGASVQQSIAEEQVALRHRHYSQASRTLEDALKRFPGNLQLRLELGRVYVYQRQDSRAMKIFRAILRDDPSNRQANLELARVLSYDGKYESANQFFRELLATNPNDEAAAIGLVRNLLFQKKKDDARREVEQALGRHPNSLRLQEYRDDLQKNQLPLAASSEGNALNRLQADANYFSDTAGNRATRAGQRFDLQLGRNFTNSFRLDEKSLWVSQGPKANIFTVNDEGRVRVARWFFIGGGGGIVRFADHSNRTLYGGTLILHPFKRFWLQGGFSRIPITPTFQSAQIDLLAKGWWSRLDWQSRSWHVSADFSKQHYSDSNRTQREDAEIVRWIGNPHFAVGLGYQYAHSSFTQTLSNGYFNPNQYHRHLALGGFRFAIGKIYHGEYLGQYGTETVNQNPHDFAWEATAKNRFVLGKLELGADYSYFHLAQSTGAFRAQVGRVSVAYRF
;
A
#
# COMPACT_ATOMS: atom_id res chain seq x y z
N MET A 1 86.01 -24.71 -15.27
CA MET A 1 84.78 -25.13 -16.07
C MET A 1 83.63 -25.55 -15.21
N VAL A 2 83.79 -26.04 -14.02
CA VAL A 2 82.67 -26.56 -13.17
C VAL A 2 81.77 -25.42 -12.59
N ARG A 3 82.29 -24.21 -12.29
CA ARG A 3 81.48 -23.11 -11.72
C ARG A 3 80.49 -22.46 -12.70
N ILE A 4 80.75 -22.51 -13.99
CA ILE A 4 79.85 -21.93 -15.01
C ILE A 4 78.68 -22.83 -15.31
N TRP A 5 78.84 -24.13 -15.12
CA TRP A 5 77.77 -25.09 -15.33
C TRP A 5 76.70 -25.09 -14.25
N ILE A 6 77.09 -24.88 -12.98
CA ILE A 6 76.17 -24.78 -11.84
C ILE A 6 75.32 -23.50 -11.96
N LEU A 7 75.87 -22.39 -12.45
CA LEU A 7 75.08 -21.16 -12.64
C LEU A 7 74.05 -21.26 -13.77
N ARG A 8 74.37 -22.02 -14.86
CA ARG A 8 73.42 -22.24 -15.98
C ARG A 8 72.29 -23.22 -15.64
N VAL A 9 72.55 -24.22 -14.82
CA VAL A 9 71.52 -25.14 -14.35
C VAL A 9 70.62 -24.48 -13.34
N SER A 10 71.10 -23.63 -12.42
CA SER A 10 70.30 -22.89 -11.47
C SER A 10 69.43 -21.83 -12.15
N LEU A 11 69.89 -21.17 -13.22
CA LEU A 11 69.09 -20.20 -13.97
C LEU A 11 67.98 -20.88 -14.82
N ALA A 12 68.29 -22.08 -15.39
CA ALA A 12 67.28 -22.83 -16.11
C ALA A 12 66.15 -23.37 -15.19
N PHE A 13 66.50 -23.80 -13.96
CA PHE A 13 65.48 -24.21 -12.98
C PHE A 13 64.65 -23.02 -12.46
N ALA A 14 65.26 -21.84 -12.27
CA ALA A 14 64.54 -20.64 -11.88
C ALA A 14 63.57 -20.12 -12.98
N VAL A 15 63.98 -20.23 -14.25
CA VAL A 15 63.12 -19.87 -15.40
C VAL A 15 61.97 -20.87 -15.61
N ILE A 16 62.18 -22.16 -15.35
CA ILE A 16 61.13 -23.18 -15.48
C ILE A 16 60.10 -23.05 -14.33
N VAL A 17 60.49 -22.64 -13.11
CA VAL A 17 59.57 -22.43 -11.99
C VAL A 17 58.80 -21.11 -12.12
N VAL A 18 59.39 -20.05 -12.71
CA VAL A 18 58.70 -18.75 -12.92
C VAL A 18 57.78 -18.82 -14.15
N GLY A 19 58.07 -19.64 -15.17
CA GLY A 19 57.26 -19.73 -16.40
C GLY A 19 55.96 -20.53 -16.26
N LYS A 20 55.83 -21.43 -15.25
CA LYS A 20 54.61 -22.22 -15.01
C LYS A 20 53.61 -21.57 -14.01
N ALA A 21 54.04 -20.63 -13.23
CA ALA A 21 53.21 -20.02 -12.22
C ALA A 21 51.98 -19.22 -12.78
N PRO A 22 52.10 -18.44 -13.87
CA PRO A 22 50.97 -17.71 -14.42
C PRO A 22 49.90 -18.60 -15.09
N GLU A 23 50.31 -19.65 -15.80
CA GLU A 23 49.40 -20.59 -16.44
C GLU A 23 48.61 -21.45 -15.42
N ALA A 24 49.28 -21.90 -14.36
CA ALA A 24 48.62 -22.65 -13.28
C ALA A 24 47.62 -21.74 -12.52
N ARG A 25 47.94 -20.51 -12.25
CA ARG A 25 47.00 -19.54 -11.65
C ARG A 25 45.85 -19.18 -12.58
N ALA A 26 46.07 -19.06 -13.88
CA ALA A 26 45.02 -18.80 -14.86
C ALA A 26 44.07 -20.00 -14.96
N ALA A 27 44.56 -21.24 -14.97
CA ALA A 27 43.76 -22.44 -14.97
C ALA A 27 42.98 -22.64 -13.66
N GLU A 28 43.58 -22.31 -12.51
CA GLU A 28 42.91 -22.29 -11.22
C GLU A 28 41.77 -21.25 -11.20
N GLY A 29 42.02 -20.01 -11.66
CA GLY A 29 41.03 -18.97 -11.78
C GLY A 29 39.88 -19.37 -12.67
N ALA A 30 40.12 -19.97 -13.82
CA ALA A 30 39.09 -20.45 -14.73
C ALA A 30 38.23 -21.57 -14.07
N SER A 31 38.83 -22.50 -13.35
CA SER A 31 38.10 -23.55 -12.63
C SER A 31 37.24 -23.04 -11.47
N VAL A 32 37.73 -22.04 -10.76
CA VAL A 32 36.96 -21.36 -9.69
C VAL A 32 35.77 -20.60 -10.29
N GLN A 33 35.97 -19.87 -11.38
CA GLN A 33 34.88 -19.11 -12.05
C GLN A 33 33.82 -20.06 -12.65
N GLN A 34 34.22 -21.20 -13.18
CA GLN A 34 33.31 -22.23 -13.65
C GLN A 34 32.42 -22.72 -12.49
N SER A 35 33.01 -23.05 -11.34
CA SER A 35 32.26 -23.55 -10.17
C SER A 35 31.27 -22.50 -9.65
N ILE A 36 31.63 -21.21 -9.69
CA ILE A 36 30.74 -20.11 -9.33
C ILE A 36 29.60 -19.95 -10.36
N ALA A 37 29.89 -20.11 -11.65
CA ALA A 37 28.87 -20.04 -12.67
C ALA A 37 27.84 -21.19 -12.54
N GLU A 38 28.29 -22.40 -12.25
CA GLU A 38 27.42 -23.54 -11.98
C GLU A 38 26.56 -23.34 -10.74
N GLU A 39 27.13 -22.77 -9.67
CA GLU A 39 26.42 -22.38 -8.45
C GLU A 39 25.33 -21.35 -8.76
N GLN A 40 25.64 -20.30 -9.52
CA GLN A 40 24.67 -19.27 -9.87
C GLN A 40 23.50 -19.81 -10.71
N VAL A 41 23.75 -20.79 -11.58
CA VAL A 41 22.69 -21.50 -12.31
C VAL A 41 21.81 -22.28 -11.33
N ALA A 42 22.41 -23.02 -10.40
CA ALA A 42 21.68 -23.76 -9.40
C ALA A 42 20.84 -22.85 -8.48
N LEU A 43 21.37 -21.67 -8.10
CA LEU A 43 20.63 -20.66 -7.32
C LEU A 43 19.41 -20.10 -8.08
N ARG A 44 19.55 -19.80 -9.37
CA ARG A 44 18.42 -19.33 -10.20
C ARG A 44 17.27 -20.33 -10.22
N HIS A 45 17.58 -21.62 -10.22
CA HIS A 45 16.60 -22.69 -10.16
C HIS A 45 16.20 -23.11 -8.73
N ARG A 46 16.70 -22.41 -7.71
CA ARG A 46 16.50 -22.71 -6.27
C ARG A 46 17.00 -24.08 -5.84
N HIS A 47 17.96 -24.66 -6.58
CA HIS A 47 18.60 -25.92 -6.25
C HIS A 47 19.74 -25.73 -5.25
N TYR A 48 19.42 -25.19 -4.07
CA TYR A 48 20.40 -24.78 -3.06
C TYR A 48 21.34 -25.91 -2.60
N SER A 49 20.84 -27.14 -2.53
CA SER A 49 21.68 -28.32 -2.17
C SER A 49 22.70 -28.69 -3.25
N GLN A 50 22.39 -28.45 -4.52
CA GLN A 50 23.33 -28.60 -5.61
C GLN A 50 24.39 -27.51 -5.57
N ALA A 51 23.96 -26.23 -5.38
CA ALA A 51 24.86 -25.09 -5.26
C ALA A 51 25.90 -25.30 -4.14
N SER A 52 25.47 -25.76 -2.94
CA SER A 52 26.41 -26.00 -1.85
C SER A 52 27.39 -27.12 -2.15
N ARG A 53 26.95 -28.23 -2.77
CA ARG A 53 27.86 -29.35 -3.17
C ARG A 53 28.90 -28.89 -4.17
N THR A 54 28.49 -28.16 -5.22
CA THR A 54 29.43 -27.61 -6.22
C THR A 54 30.54 -26.80 -5.57
N LEU A 55 30.16 -25.91 -4.63
CA LEU A 55 31.12 -25.05 -3.91
C LEU A 55 31.98 -25.86 -2.90
N GLU A 56 31.40 -26.84 -2.21
CA GLU A 56 32.15 -27.73 -1.30
C GLU A 56 33.20 -28.54 -2.05
N ASP A 57 32.84 -29.09 -3.23
CA ASP A 57 33.79 -29.85 -4.08
C ASP A 57 34.87 -28.93 -4.68
N ALA A 58 34.52 -27.69 -5.04
CA ALA A 58 35.50 -26.71 -5.45
C ALA A 58 36.47 -26.36 -4.31
N LEU A 59 35.97 -26.21 -3.08
CA LEU A 59 36.79 -25.94 -1.90
C LEU A 59 37.71 -27.07 -1.46
N LYS A 60 37.38 -28.33 -1.79
CA LYS A 60 38.33 -29.47 -1.63
C LYS A 60 39.56 -29.29 -2.49
N ARG A 61 39.41 -28.69 -3.68
CA ARG A 61 40.51 -28.44 -4.63
C ARG A 61 41.22 -27.10 -4.30
N PHE A 62 40.47 -26.11 -3.83
CA PHE A 62 40.94 -24.74 -3.54
C PHE A 62 40.56 -24.29 -2.14
N PRO A 63 41.08 -24.90 -1.06
CA PRO A 63 40.59 -24.70 0.32
C PRO A 63 40.77 -23.28 0.85
N GLY A 64 41.76 -22.54 0.35
CA GLY A 64 42.03 -21.14 0.72
C GLY A 64 41.28 -20.11 -0.10
N ASN A 65 40.48 -20.50 -1.10
CA ASN A 65 39.85 -19.53 -1.97
C ASN A 65 38.72 -18.76 -1.26
N LEU A 66 38.97 -17.48 -1.04
CA LEU A 66 38.07 -16.58 -0.31
C LEU A 66 36.70 -16.44 -1.00
N GLN A 67 36.66 -16.33 -2.33
CA GLN A 67 35.43 -16.15 -3.10
C GLN A 67 34.52 -17.38 -2.95
N LEU A 68 35.05 -18.59 -3.09
CA LEU A 68 34.29 -19.83 -2.89
C LEU A 68 33.75 -19.94 -1.46
N ARG A 69 34.57 -19.56 -0.45
CA ARG A 69 34.12 -19.56 0.96
C ARG A 69 32.99 -18.56 1.19
N LEU A 70 33.05 -17.37 0.61
CA LEU A 70 31.99 -16.36 0.72
C LEU A 70 30.69 -16.84 0.06
N GLU A 71 30.78 -17.38 -1.16
CA GLU A 71 29.57 -17.90 -1.86
C GLU A 71 28.97 -19.10 -1.12
N LEU A 72 29.78 -20.04 -0.61
CA LEU A 72 29.25 -21.14 0.20
C LEU A 72 28.54 -20.64 1.46
N GLY A 73 29.07 -19.63 2.13
CA GLY A 73 28.40 -18.99 3.26
C GLY A 73 27.04 -18.42 2.88
N ARG A 74 26.92 -17.77 1.72
CA ARG A 74 25.65 -17.26 1.18
C ARG A 74 24.66 -18.35 0.85
N VAL A 75 25.12 -19.43 0.21
CA VAL A 75 24.27 -20.58 -0.10
C VAL A 75 23.69 -21.20 1.17
N TYR A 76 24.48 -21.31 2.25
CA TYR A 76 23.96 -21.79 3.53
C TYR A 76 22.90 -20.85 4.14
N VAL A 77 23.01 -19.54 3.93
CA VAL A 77 21.92 -18.59 4.31
C VAL A 77 20.63 -18.90 3.54
N TYR A 78 20.71 -19.15 2.23
CA TYR A 78 19.53 -19.56 1.43
C TYR A 78 18.93 -20.88 1.89
N GLN A 79 19.74 -21.81 2.39
CA GLN A 79 19.33 -23.09 2.96
C GLN A 79 18.78 -22.96 4.40
N ARG A 80 18.76 -21.78 5.00
CA ARG A 80 18.43 -21.56 6.42
C ARG A 80 19.38 -22.27 7.38
N GLN A 81 20.60 -22.53 6.95
CA GLN A 81 21.65 -23.11 7.77
C GLN A 81 22.55 -22.02 8.37
N ASP A 82 21.92 -21.09 9.08
CA ASP A 82 22.55 -19.86 9.56
C ASP A 82 23.80 -20.13 10.43
N SER A 83 23.77 -21.17 11.24
CA SER A 83 24.95 -21.58 12.06
C SER A 83 26.16 -21.98 11.21
N ARG A 84 25.96 -22.65 10.07
CA ARG A 84 27.04 -23.00 9.15
C ARG A 84 27.56 -21.75 8.43
N ALA A 85 26.67 -20.90 7.96
CA ALA A 85 27.04 -19.62 7.34
C ALA A 85 27.88 -18.75 8.29
N MET A 86 27.44 -18.56 9.54
CA MET A 86 28.18 -17.82 10.54
C MET A 86 29.57 -18.41 10.82
N LYS A 87 29.71 -19.76 10.85
CA LYS A 87 30.98 -20.42 11.04
C LYS A 87 31.97 -20.08 9.92
N ILE A 88 31.48 -20.06 8.67
CA ILE A 88 32.32 -19.70 7.51
C ILE A 88 32.75 -18.23 7.57
N PHE A 89 31.80 -17.31 7.77
CA PHE A 89 32.13 -15.88 7.79
C PHE A 89 33.06 -15.54 8.94
N ARG A 90 32.87 -16.12 10.14
CA ARG A 90 33.78 -15.95 11.25
C ARG A 90 35.18 -16.54 10.98
N ALA A 91 35.27 -17.64 10.22
CA ALA A 91 36.54 -18.19 9.83
C ALA A 91 37.27 -17.26 8.85
N ILE A 92 36.57 -16.63 7.92
CA ILE A 92 37.14 -15.59 7.05
C ILE A 92 37.64 -14.40 7.87
N LEU A 93 36.85 -13.92 8.84
CA LEU A 93 37.21 -12.77 9.69
C LEU A 93 38.33 -13.07 10.71
N ARG A 94 38.63 -14.33 11.01
CA ARG A 94 39.84 -14.70 11.75
C ARG A 94 41.12 -14.53 10.91
N ASP A 95 41.00 -14.84 9.60
CA ASP A 95 42.11 -14.71 8.66
C ASP A 95 42.29 -13.24 8.21
N ASP A 96 41.18 -12.51 8.01
CA ASP A 96 41.15 -11.10 7.62
C ASP A 96 39.99 -10.37 8.35
N PRO A 97 40.25 -9.78 9.54
CA PRO A 97 39.25 -9.05 10.32
C PRO A 97 38.64 -7.85 9.58
N SER A 98 39.38 -7.27 8.61
CA SER A 98 38.96 -6.13 7.84
C SER A 98 38.08 -6.51 6.62
N ASN A 99 37.84 -7.80 6.37
CA ASN A 99 37.12 -8.24 5.23
C ASN A 99 35.66 -7.71 5.21
N ARG A 100 35.46 -6.66 4.42
CA ARG A 100 34.18 -5.96 4.31
C ARG A 100 33.04 -6.92 3.99
N GLN A 101 33.23 -7.84 3.08
CA GLN A 101 32.18 -8.71 2.58
C GLN A 101 31.75 -9.74 3.64
N ALA A 102 32.71 -10.33 4.34
CA ALA A 102 32.43 -11.25 5.44
C ALA A 102 31.75 -10.55 6.62
N ASN A 103 32.19 -9.33 6.97
CA ASN A 103 31.55 -8.51 8.00
C ASN A 103 30.08 -8.19 7.62
N LEU A 104 29.84 -7.79 6.37
CA LEU A 104 28.48 -7.47 5.89
C LEU A 104 27.56 -8.69 5.90
N GLU A 105 28.04 -9.85 5.44
CA GLU A 105 27.24 -11.08 5.41
C GLU A 105 27.00 -11.63 6.83
N LEU A 106 28.00 -11.58 7.71
CA LEU A 106 27.84 -11.97 9.11
C LEU A 106 26.78 -11.09 9.82
N ALA A 107 26.83 -9.77 9.61
CA ALA A 107 25.84 -8.86 10.15
C ALA A 107 24.41 -9.19 9.64
N ARG A 108 24.27 -9.53 8.37
CA ARG A 108 22.98 -9.95 7.78
C ARG A 108 22.45 -11.23 8.43
N VAL A 109 23.30 -12.25 8.58
CA VAL A 109 22.89 -13.50 9.21
C VAL A 109 22.51 -13.30 10.68
N LEU A 110 23.27 -12.53 11.43
CA LEU A 110 22.94 -12.15 12.81
C LEU A 110 21.59 -11.43 12.91
N SER A 111 21.28 -10.56 11.94
CA SER A 111 19.95 -9.90 11.87
C SER A 111 18.82 -10.91 11.68
N TYR A 112 18.99 -11.90 10.81
CA TYR A 112 17.99 -12.96 10.57
C TYR A 112 17.83 -13.90 11.75
N ASP A 113 18.93 -14.15 12.49
CA ASP A 113 18.94 -14.96 13.72
C ASP A 113 18.39 -14.18 14.95
N GLY A 114 17.94 -12.94 14.76
CA GLY A 114 17.38 -12.10 15.82
C GLY A 114 18.43 -11.46 16.75
N LYS A 115 19.72 -11.63 16.47
CA LYS A 115 20.84 -11.02 17.24
C LYS A 115 21.11 -9.58 16.76
N TYR A 116 20.08 -8.76 16.90
CA TYR A 116 20.04 -7.42 16.31
C TYR A 116 21.16 -6.48 16.80
N GLU A 117 21.47 -6.49 18.08
CA GLU A 117 22.49 -5.59 18.63
C GLU A 117 23.89 -5.93 18.10
N SER A 118 24.23 -7.22 18.04
CA SER A 118 25.49 -7.68 17.42
C SER A 118 25.56 -7.30 15.94
N ALA A 119 24.46 -7.46 15.20
CA ALA A 119 24.38 -7.07 13.81
C ALA A 119 24.56 -5.55 13.62
N ASN A 120 23.97 -4.73 14.49
CA ASN A 120 24.14 -3.27 14.48
C ASN A 120 25.59 -2.86 14.67
N GLN A 121 26.32 -3.56 15.56
CA GLN A 121 27.74 -3.28 15.79
C GLN A 121 28.54 -3.47 14.48
N PHE A 122 28.41 -4.59 13.80
CA PHE A 122 29.09 -4.83 12.52
C PHE A 122 28.73 -3.80 11.45
N PHE A 123 27.42 -3.45 11.32
CA PHE A 123 27.03 -2.42 10.35
C PHE A 123 27.63 -1.06 10.67
N ARG A 124 27.69 -0.67 11.97
CA ARG A 124 28.32 0.61 12.38
C ARG A 124 29.83 0.61 12.19
N GLU A 125 30.52 -0.50 12.45
CA GLU A 125 31.95 -0.64 12.19
C GLU A 125 32.26 -0.51 10.69
N LEU A 126 31.43 -1.10 9.81
CA LEU A 126 31.56 -0.91 8.36
C LEU A 126 31.35 0.55 7.95
N LEU A 127 30.37 1.23 8.53
CA LEU A 127 30.08 2.65 8.26
C LEU A 127 31.12 3.59 8.86
N ALA A 128 31.75 3.22 9.97
CA ALA A 128 32.86 3.96 10.55
C ALA A 128 34.11 3.89 9.66
N THR A 129 34.35 2.71 9.04
CA THR A 129 35.48 2.53 8.11
C THR A 129 35.21 3.18 6.74
N ASN A 130 33.99 3.03 6.23
CA ASN A 130 33.52 3.64 4.98
C ASN A 130 32.12 4.21 5.14
N PRO A 131 31.97 5.51 5.43
CA PRO A 131 30.67 6.17 5.55
C PRO A 131 29.79 6.08 4.29
N ASN A 132 30.38 5.82 3.13
CA ASN A 132 29.70 5.67 1.86
C ASN A 132 29.36 4.19 1.54
N ASP A 133 29.38 3.30 2.52
CA ASP A 133 28.93 1.91 2.34
C ASP A 133 27.39 1.82 2.35
N GLU A 134 26.79 1.96 1.17
CA GLU A 134 25.35 1.89 1.00
C GLU A 134 24.74 0.56 1.51
N ALA A 135 25.44 -0.56 1.29
CA ALA A 135 24.96 -1.87 1.70
C ALA A 135 24.93 -2.01 3.23
N ALA A 136 25.89 -1.45 3.93
CA ALA A 136 25.92 -1.39 5.39
C ALA A 136 24.83 -0.46 5.94
N ALA A 137 24.62 0.71 5.33
CA ALA A 137 23.57 1.64 5.71
C ALA A 137 22.18 1.02 5.55
N ILE A 138 21.90 0.38 4.41
CA ILE A 138 20.66 -0.38 4.17
C ILE A 138 20.49 -1.49 5.22
N GLY A 139 21.58 -2.21 5.55
CA GLY A 139 21.59 -3.26 6.56
C GLY A 139 21.21 -2.75 7.94
N LEU A 140 21.82 -1.66 8.39
CA LEU A 140 21.57 -1.02 9.68
C LEU A 140 20.11 -0.54 9.79
N VAL A 141 19.63 0.19 8.79
CA VAL A 141 18.24 0.67 8.74
C VAL A 141 17.25 -0.48 8.84
N ARG A 142 17.43 -1.53 8.03
CA ARG A 142 16.57 -2.72 8.06
C ARG A 142 16.58 -3.39 9.42
N ASN A 143 17.75 -3.50 10.06
CA ASN A 143 17.91 -4.11 11.36
C ASN A 143 17.22 -3.31 12.48
N LEU A 144 17.31 -1.98 12.44
CA LEU A 144 16.58 -1.09 13.34
C LEU A 144 15.06 -1.21 13.16
N LEU A 145 14.59 -1.41 11.93
CA LEU A 145 13.17 -1.65 11.64
C LEU A 145 12.69 -2.99 12.22
N PHE A 146 13.50 -4.06 12.17
CA PHE A 146 13.19 -5.34 12.81
C PHE A 146 13.08 -5.20 14.32
N GLN A 147 13.92 -4.37 14.94
CA GLN A 147 13.86 -4.03 16.37
C GLN A 147 12.69 -3.10 16.72
N LYS A 148 11.91 -2.63 15.76
CA LYS A 148 10.85 -1.62 15.93
C LYS A 148 11.36 -0.25 16.43
N LYS A 149 12.66 0.02 16.32
CA LYS A 149 13.31 1.28 16.66
C LYS A 149 13.13 2.29 15.50
N LYS A 150 11.88 2.75 15.30
CA LYS A 150 11.50 3.55 14.13
C LYS A 150 12.17 4.91 14.06
N ASP A 151 12.37 5.56 15.21
CA ASP A 151 12.98 6.89 15.26
C ASP A 151 14.48 6.83 14.97
N ASP A 152 15.15 5.77 15.44
CA ASP A 152 16.55 5.51 15.08
C ASP A 152 16.68 5.18 13.58
N ALA A 153 15.80 4.30 13.07
CA ALA A 153 15.77 3.96 11.65
C ALA A 153 15.54 5.20 10.77
N ARG A 154 14.69 6.14 11.21
CA ARG A 154 14.44 7.41 10.48
C ARG A 154 15.69 8.27 10.41
N ARG A 155 16.40 8.45 11.55
CA ARG A 155 17.66 9.22 11.56
C ARG A 155 18.69 8.61 10.63
N GLU A 156 18.86 7.29 10.71
CA GLU A 156 19.82 6.58 9.85
C GLU A 156 19.45 6.64 8.36
N VAL A 157 18.15 6.55 7.99
CA VAL A 157 17.69 6.69 6.61
C VAL A 157 18.00 8.08 6.06
N GLU A 158 17.69 9.14 6.81
CA GLU A 158 17.93 10.51 6.34
C GLU A 158 19.44 10.77 6.21
N GLN A 159 20.24 10.29 7.16
CA GLN A 159 21.69 10.42 7.08
C GLN A 159 22.28 9.63 5.90
N ALA A 160 21.80 8.42 5.67
CA ALA A 160 22.23 7.59 4.54
C ALA A 160 21.80 8.18 3.19
N LEU A 161 20.60 8.75 3.08
CA LEU A 161 20.12 9.43 1.87
C LEU A 161 20.88 10.73 1.57
N GLY A 162 21.42 11.40 2.58
CA GLY A 162 22.32 12.53 2.38
C GLY A 162 23.60 12.15 1.60
N ARG A 163 24.05 10.89 1.75
CA ARG A 163 25.22 10.34 1.04
C ARG A 163 24.85 9.60 -0.24
N HIS A 164 23.68 8.96 -0.27
CA HIS A 164 23.17 8.12 -1.37
C HIS A 164 21.78 8.60 -1.82
N PRO A 165 21.64 9.80 -2.39
CA PRO A 165 20.33 10.38 -2.72
C PRO A 165 19.53 9.54 -3.73
N ASN A 166 20.20 8.78 -4.57
CA ASN A 166 19.60 7.94 -5.61
C ASN A 166 19.36 6.49 -5.17
N SER A 167 19.63 6.13 -3.92
CA SER A 167 19.39 4.79 -3.39
C SER A 167 17.89 4.50 -3.31
N LEU A 168 17.37 3.73 -4.24
CA LEU A 168 15.95 3.33 -4.28
C LEU A 168 15.54 2.63 -2.98
N ARG A 169 16.42 1.81 -2.40
CA ARG A 169 16.13 1.05 -1.18
C ARG A 169 16.02 1.92 0.06
N LEU A 170 16.89 2.92 0.20
CA LEU A 170 16.81 3.89 1.28
C LEU A 170 15.59 4.81 1.13
N GLN A 171 15.26 5.20 -0.12
CA GLN A 171 14.04 5.93 -0.41
C GLN A 171 12.79 5.11 -0.05
N GLU A 172 12.75 3.81 -0.38
CA GLU A 172 11.68 2.91 0.05
C GLU A 172 11.54 2.86 1.58
N TYR A 173 12.64 2.74 2.32
CA TYR A 173 12.59 2.74 3.79
C TYR A 173 12.15 4.08 4.35
N ARG A 174 12.62 5.20 3.81
CA ARG A 174 12.13 6.52 4.18
C ARG A 174 10.62 6.61 3.95
N ASP A 175 10.18 6.23 2.76
CA ASP A 175 8.77 6.29 2.39
C ASP A 175 7.93 5.35 3.27
N ASP A 176 8.42 4.16 3.61
CA ASP A 176 7.75 3.25 4.55
C ASP A 176 7.71 3.80 5.99
N LEU A 177 8.74 4.50 6.43
CA LEU A 177 8.77 5.19 7.71
C LEU A 177 7.90 6.44 7.73
N GLN A 178 7.77 7.15 6.59
CA GLN A 178 6.89 8.28 6.41
C GLN A 178 5.44 7.85 6.17
N LYS A 179 5.18 6.75 5.44
CA LYS A 179 3.85 6.15 5.24
C LYS A 179 3.21 5.68 6.55
N ASN A 180 4.01 5.38 7.57
CA ASN A 180 3.49 5.16 8.91
C ASN A 180 3.01 6.46 9.59
N GLN A 181 3.19 7.63 8.96
CA GLN A 181 2.65 8.94 9.36
C GLN A 181 1.58 9.50 8.41
N LEU A 182 1.45 8.93 7.19
CA LEU A 182 0.45 9.36 6.21
C LEU A 182 -0.61 8.28 6.09
N PRO A 183 -1.88 8.58 6.38
CA PRO A 183 -2.96 7.68 6.03
C PRO A 183 -3.08 7.63 4.51
N LEU A 184 -3.14 6.44 3.94
CA LEU A 184 -3.65 6.23 2.59
C LEU A 184 -5.06 6.82 2.50
N ALA A 185 -5.32 7.57 1.46
CA ALA A 185 -6.52 8.39 1.29
C ALA A 185 -7.84 7.62 1.11
N ALA A 186 -7.84 6.31 1.20
CA ALA A 186 -9.07 5.50 1.18
C ALA A 186 -9.56 5.16 2.60
N SER A 187 -8.71 5.29 3.61
CA SER A 187 -9.04 5.07 5.00
C SER A 187 -8.34 6.13 5.85
N SER A 188 -8.79 7.36 5.74
CA SER A 188 -8.26 8.52 6.47
C SER A 188 -8.46 8.44 8.00
N GLU A 189 -8.58 7.26 8.54
CA GLU A 189 -9.07 7.05 9.90
C GLU A 189 -8.02 6.61 10.92
N GLY A 190 -6.73 6.52 10.53
CA GLY A 190 -5.70 5.95 11.41
C GLY A 190 -4.84 6.92 12.22
N ASN A 191 -4.64 8.15 11.76
CA ASN A 191 -3.94 9.21 12.48
C ASN A 191 -4.59 10.54 12.14
N ALA A 192 -5.51 10.98 12.97
CA ALA A 192 -6.09 12.30 12.85
C ALA A 192 -5.02 13.34 13.21
N LEU A 193 -4.33 13.82 12.19
CA LEU A 193 -3.73 15.14 12.24
C LEU A 193 -4.88 16.15 12.19
N ASN A 194 -4.78 17.26 12.88
CA ASN A 194 -5.72 18.35 12.76
C ASN A 194 -5.84 18.72 11.28
N ARG A 195 -7.05 18.64 10.74
CA ARG A 195 -7.30 18.80 9.31
C ARG A 195 -8.55 19.59 9.07
N LEU A 196 -8.45 20.57 8.20
CA LEU A 196 -9.58 21.27 7.61
C LEU A 196 -9.71 20.78 6.17
N GLN A 197 -10.91 20.38 5.76
CA GLN A 197 -11.22 20.01 4.39
C GLN A 197 -12.47 20.73 3.92
N ALA A 198 -12.43 21.25 2.70
CA ALA A 198 -13.60 21.69 1.95
C ALA A 198 -13.72 20.84 0.69
N ASP A 199 -14.92 20.42 0.35
CA ASP A 199 -15.21 19.71 -0.89
C ASP A 199 -16.49 20.24 -1.54
N ALA A 200 -16.52 20.21 -2.88
CA ALA A 200 -17.72 20.46 -3.66
C ALA A 200 -17.85 19.38 -4.73
N ASN A 201 -19.08 18.97 -4.99
CA ASN A 201 -19.38 18.09 -6.09
C ASN A 201 -20.60 18.57 -6.89
N TYR A 202 -20.62 18.17 -8.15
CA TYR A 202 -21.72 18.34 -9.08
C TYR A 202 -22.12 16.97 -9.62
N PHE A 203 -23.41 16.70 -9.66
CA PHE A 203 -24.02 15.50 -10.23
C PHE A 203 -25.04 15.92 -11.28
N SER A 204 -25.13 15.17 -12.40
CA SER A 204 -26.25 15.24 -13.32
C SER A 204 -26.50 13.87 -13.97
N ASP A 205 -27.76 13.60 -14.32
CA ASP A 205 -28.17 12.38 -14.99
C ASP A 205 -29.10 12.64 -16.20
N THR A 206 -29.39 11.59 -16.94
CA THR A 206 -30.25 11.65 -18.15
C THR A 206 -31.74 11.77 -17.83
N ALA A 207 -32.17 11.54 -16.57
CA ALA A 207 -33.52 11.82 -16.12
C ALA A 207 -33.73 13.30 -15.73
N GLY A 208 -32.70 14.13 -15.92
CA GLY A 208 -32.73 15.56 -15.62
C GLY A 208 -32.45 15.91 -14.16
N ASN A 209 -32.15 14.92 -13.30
CA ASN A 209 -31.77 15.19 -11.92
C ASN A 209 -30.40 15.86 -11.87
N ARG A 210 -30.30 16.90 -11.07
CA ARG A 210 -29.05 17.63 -10.83
C ARG A 210 -28.88 17.87 -9.34
N ALA A 211 -27.63 17.85 -8.91
CA ALA A 211 -27.29 18.17 -7.53
C ALA A 211 -25.95 18.88 -7.45
N THR A 212 -25.85 19.85 -6.56
CA THR A 212 -24.59 20.35 -6.03
C THR A 212 -24.51 20.04 -4.56
N ARG A 213 -23.31 19.76 -4.08
CA ARG A 213 -23.03 19.64 -2.64
C ARG A 213 -21.73 20.39 -2.34
N ALA A 214 -21.77 21.21 -1.31
CA ALA A 214 -20.60 21.81 -0.70
C ALA A 214 -20.48 21.29 0.73
N GLY A 215 -19.30 20.85 1.13
CA GLY A 215 -19.05 20.31 2.45
C GLY A 215 -17.79 20.90 3.08
N GLN A 216 -17.82 21.04 4.39
CA GLN A 216 -16.67 21.38 5.22
C GLN A 216 -16.53 20.36 6.32
N ARG A 217 -15.29 19.94 6.58
CA ARG A 217 -14.97 18.96 7.62
C ARG A 217 -13.77 19.45 8.43
N PHE A 218 -13.91 19.38 9.73
CA PHE A 218 -12.87 19.67 10.70
C PHE A 218 -12.57 18.39 11.46
N ASP A 219 -11.36 17.87 11.29
CA ASP A 219 -10.87 16.73 12.06
C ASP A 219 -9.90 17.25 13.12
N LEU A 220 -10.18 16.96 14.37
CA LEU A 220 -9.39 17.36 15.51
C LEU A 220 -8.91 16.13 16.29
N GLN A 221 -7.64 16.06 16.57
CA GLN A 221 -7.09 15.08 17.50
C GLN A 221 -6.98 15.71 18.90
N LEU A 222 -7.76 15.22 19.83
CA LEU A 222 -7.78 15.65 21.22
C LEU A 222 -7.04 14.62 22.08
N GLY A 223 -5.73 14.82 22.25
CA GLY A 223 -4.86 13.86 22.94
C GLY A 223 -4.48 12.66 22.10
N ARG A 224 -4.03 11.55 22.75
CA ARG A 224 -3.50 10.37 22.07
C ARG A 224 -4.57 9.41 21.55
N ASN A 225 -5.74 9.41 22.16
CA ASN A 225 -6.74 8.37 21.97
C ASN A 225 -8.10 8.87 21.49
N PHE A 226 -8.34 10.16 21.44
CA PHE A 226 -9.63 10.73 21.05
C PHE A 226 -9.48 11.59 19.80
N THR A 227 -10.35 11.38 18.82
CA THR A 227 -10.50 12.22 17.63
C THR A 227 -11.95 12.67 17.52
N ASN A 228 -12.15 13.90 17.07
CA ASN A 228 -13.47 14.43 16.78
C ASN A 228 -13.51 14.92 15.34
N SER A 229 -14.62 14.69 14.64
CA SER A 229 -14.88 15.14 13.28
C SER A 229 -16.18 15.88 13.25
N PHE A 230 -16.11 17.18 13.00
CA PHE A 230 -17.28 18.02 12.78
C PHE A 230 -17.46 18.26 11.29
N ARG A 231 -18.68 18.11 10.77
CA ARG A 231 -19.00 18.23 9.36
C ARG A 231 -20.25 19.08 9.12
N LEU A 232 -20.13 20.00 8.19
CA LEU A 232 -21.20 20.80 7.63
C LEU A 232 -21.37 20.47 6.16
N ASP A 233 -22.57 20.18 5.72
CA ASP A 233 -22.90 19.92 4.32
C ASP A 233 -24.13 20.72 3.90
N GLU A 234 -24.03 21.35 2.74
CA GLU A 234 -25.16 21.90 2.02
C GLU A 234 -25.32 21.17 0.71
N LYS A 235 -26.52 20.68 0.43
CA LYS A 235 -26.88 19.99 -0.81
C LYS A 235 -28.08 20.65 -1.45
N SER A 236 -27.95 21.06 -2.71
CA SER A 236 -29.04 21.57 -3.53
C SER A 236 -29.40 20.54 -4.60
N LEU A 237 -30.68 20.25 -4.74
CA LEU A 237 -31.23 19.26 -5.69
C LEU A 237 -32.29 19.95 -6.55
N TRP A 238 -32.32 19.65 -7.85
CA TRP A 238 -33.34 20.13 -8.78
C TRP A 238 -33.50 19.21 -9.99
N VAL A 239 -34.58 19.36 -10.72
CA VAL A 239 -34.83 18.66 -11.98
C VAL A 239 -34.93 19.71 -13.08
N SER A 240 -33.99 19.66 -14.05
CA SER A 240 -33.92 20.61 -15.18
C SER A 240 -34.01 22.07 -14.75
N GLN A 241 -35.06 22.80 -15.12
CA GLN A 241 -35.31 24.19 -14.74
C GLN A 241 -36.30 24.33 -13.55
N GLY A 242 -36.59 23.24 -12.85
CA GLY A 242 -37.52 23.20 -11.73
C GLY A 242 -37.01 23.87 -10.45
N PRO A 243 -37.85 23.89 -9.40
CA PRO A 243 -37.47 24.41 -8.10
C PRO A 243 -36.29 23.65 -7.50
N LYS A 244 -35.57 24.28 -6.59
CA LYS A 244 -34.46 23.70 -5.83
C LYS A 244 -34.93 23.27 -4.45
N ALA A 245 -34.47 22.08 -4.02
CA ALA A 245 -34.54 21.63 -2.65
C ALA A 245 -33.16 21.77 -2.00
N ASN A 246 -33.06 22.59 -0.98
CA ASN A 246 -31.83 22.75 -0.23
C ASN A 246 -31.89 21.96 1.07
N ILE A 247 -30.84 21.22 1.35
CA ILE A 247 -30.71 20.37 2.53
C ILE A 247 -29.43 20.75 3.24
N PHE A 248 -29.54 21.04 4.51
CA PHE A 248 -28.38 21.31 5.38
C PHE A 248 -28.20 20.16 6.36
N THR A 249 -26.95 19.72 6.51
CA THR A 249 -26.62 18.65 7.45
C THR A 249 -25.45 19.11 8.33
N VAL A 250 -25.61 18.95 9.63
CA VAL A 250 -24.57 19.16 10.63
C VAL A 250 -24.37 17.84 11.34
N ASN A 251 -23.14 17.33 11.35
CA ASN A 251 -22.76 16.11 12.04
C ASN A 251 -21.53 16.33 12.90
N ASP A 252 -21.55 15.72 14.07
CA ASP A 252 -20.40 15.61 14.96
C ASP A 252 -20.17 14.13 15.32
N GLU A 253 -18.94 13.66 15.15
CA GLU A 253 -18.56 12.28 15.41
C GLU A 253 -17.30 12.24 16.28
N GLY A 254 -17.40 11.65 17.45
CA GLY A 254 -16.27 11.34 18.32
C GLY A 254 -15.80 9.90 18.13
N ARG A 255 -14.48 9.69 18.21
CA ARG A 255 -13.89 8.39 18.13
C ARG A 255 -12.82 8.21 19.19
N VAL A 256 -12.87 7.08 19.91
CA VAL A 256 -11.92 6.68 20.96
C VAL A 256 -11.12 5.48 20.50
N ARG A 257 -9.81 5.55 20.65
CA ARG A 257 -8.93 4.40 20.50
C ARG A 257 -8.89 3.61 21.82
N VAL A 258 -9.52 2.46 21.82
CA VAL A 258 -9.55 1.55 22.99
C VAL A 258 -8.27 0.72 23.05
N ALA A 259 -7.81 0.23 21.90
CA ALA A 259 -6.57 -0.52 21.74
C ALA A 259 -5.86 -0.10 20.43
N ARG A 260 -4.61 -0.54 20.24
CA ARG A 260 -3.84 -0.22 19.01
C ARG A 260 -4.55 -0.63 17.71
N TRP A 261 -5.43 -1.61 17.81
CA TRP A 261 -6.14 -2.24 16.70
C TRP A 261 -7.67 -2.09 16.80
N PHE A 262 -8.19 -1.40 17.85
CA PHE A 262 -9.62 -1.29 18.09
C PHE A 262 -10.04 0.13 18.45
N PHE A 263 -11.07 0.62 17.75
CA PHE A 263 -11.65 1.94 17.94
C PHE A 263 -13.17 1.83 18.08
N ILE A 264 -13.73 2.68 18.91
CA ILE A 264 -15.19 2.87 19.05
C ILE A 264 -15.49 4.31 18.67
N GLY A 265 -16.45 4.50 17.77
CA GLY A 265 -16.93 5.82 17.37
C GLY A 265 -18.42 5.95 17.60
N GLY A 266 -18.87 7.17 17.72
CA GLY A 266 -20.26 7.49 17.78
C GLY A 266 -20.48 8.97 17.60
N GLY A 267 -21.66 9.32 17.10
CA GLY A 267 -21.96 10.72 16.84
C GLY A 267 -23.42 10.93 16.51
N GLY A 268 -23.73 12.18 16.30
CA GLY A 268 -25.05 12.60 15.92
C GLY A 268 -25.04 13.93 15.19
N GLY A 269 -26.21 14.31 14.74
CA GLY A 269 -26.37 15.54 14.00
C GLY A 269 -27.82 15.88 13.72
N ILE A 270 -27.99 16.87 12.88
CA ILE A 270 -29.29 17.33 12.43
C ILE A 270 -29.23 17.50 10.93
N VAL A 271 -30.26 17.02 10.24
CA VAL A 271 -30.55 17.39 8.86
C VAL A 271 -31.79 18.29 8.81
N ARG A 272 -31.66 19.39 8.09
CA ARG A 272 -32.77 20.29 7.75
C ARG A 272 -33.13 20.08 6.31
N PHE A 273 -34.35 19.62 6.06
CA PHE A 273 -34.89 19.39 4.72
C PHE A 273 -35.45 20.64 4.08
N ALA A 274 -35.85 20.53 2.83
CA ALA A 274 -36.33 21.65 2.01
C ALA A 274 -37.62 22.29 2.53
N ASP A 275 -38.46 21.56 3.22
CA ASP A 275 -39.66 22.02 3.88
C ASP A 275 -39.40 22.68 5.24
N HIS A 276 -38.14 22.92 5.56
CA HIS A 276 -37.63 23.42 6.84
C HIS A 276 -37.80 22.49 8.04
N SER A 277 -38.24 21.25 7.83
CA SER A 277 -38.27 20.23 8.88
C SER A 277 -36.86 19.82 9.33
N ASN A 278 -36.72 19.58 10.63
CA ASN A 278 -35.45 19.07 11.19
C ASN A 278 -35.63 17.62 11.61
N ARG A 279 -34.62 16.80 11.28
CA ARG A 279 -34.55 15.40 11.72
C ARG A 279 -33.19 15.11 12.34
N THR A 280 -33.21 14.34 13.42
CA THR A 280 -31.98 13.92 14.09
C THR A 280 -31.29 12.79 13.34
N LEU A 281 -29.98 12.90 13.26
CA LEU A 281 -29.06 11.87 12.77
C LEU A 281 -28.29 11.29 13.95
N TYR A 282 -27.94 10.02 13.90
CA TYR A 282 -27.10 9.38 14.90
C TYR A 282 -26.46 8.13 14.34
N GLY A 283 -25.37 7.71 14.95
CA GLY A 283 -24.67 6.50 14.57
C GLY A 283 -23.64 6.07 15.59
N GLY A 284 -23.27 4.81 15.49
CA GLY A 284 -22.17 4.22 16.23
C GLY A 284 -21.36 3.31 15.33
N THR A 285 -20.06 3.28 15.52
CA THR A 285 -19.11 2.54 14.68
C THR A 285 -18.10 1.79 15.52
N LEU A 286 -17.82 0.56 15.17
CA LEU A 286 -16.70 -0.23 15.65
C LEU A 286 -15.69 -0.38 14.52
N ILE A 287 -14.41 -0.17 14.81
CA ILE A 287 -13.35 -0.27 13.82
C ILE A 287 -12.27 -1.20 14.35
N LEU A 288 -11.98 -2.25 13.59
CA LEU A 288 -10.91 -3.20 13.84
C LEU A 288 -9.81 -3.03 12.80
N HIS A 289 -8.57 -2.88 13.28
CA HIS A 289 -7.37 -2.76 12.46
C HIS A 289 -6.26 -3.67 13.00
N PRO A 290 -6.46 -5.01 12.95
CA PRO A 290 -5.59 -5.98 13.63
C PRO A 290 -4.18 -6.02 13.05
N PHE A 291 -4.01 -5.71 11.75
CA PHE A 291 -2.72 -5.66 11.08
C PHE A 291 -2.71 -4.57 10.01
N LYS A 292 -1.51 -4.17 9.57
CA LYS A 292 -1.32 -3.09 8.60
C LYS A 292 -2.16 -3.33 7.35
N ARG A 293 -2.85 -2.26 6.89
CA ARG A 293 -3.62 -2.25 5.64
C ARG A 293 -4.86 -3.16 5.62
N PHE A 294 -5.34 -3.59 6.77
CA PHE A 294 -6.61 -4.29 6.90
C PHE A 294 -7.52 -3.52 7.87
N TRP A 295 -8.72 -3.22 7.39
CA TRP A 295 -9.75 -2.52 8.14
C TRP A 295 -11.04 -3.30 8.06
N LEU A 296 -11.64 -3.56 9.20
CA LEU A 296 -12.99 -4.06 9.31
C LEU A 296 -13.78 -3.06 10.15
N GLN A 297 -14.81 -2.49 9.57
CA GLN A 297 -15.65 -1.51 10.21
C GLN A 297 -17.09 -2.02 10.20
N GLY A 298 -17.86 -1.69 11.21
CA GLY A 298 -19.26 -1.97 11.26
C GLY A 298 -19.98 -1.05 12.21
N GLY A 299 -21.24 -0.77 11.93
CA GLY A 299 -21.96 0.17 12.74
C GLY A 299 -23.45 0.21 12.45
N PHE A 300 -24.11 1.07 13.19
CA PHE A 300 -25.50 1.44 13.00
C PHE A 300 -25.57 2.93 12.73
N SER A 301 -26.41 3.33 11.77
CA SER A 301 -26.58 4.76 11.47
C SER A 301 -28.00 5.10 11.04
N ARG A 302 -28.39 6.34 11.27
CA ARG A 302 -29.57 7.00 10.70
C ARG A 302 -29.12 8.17 9.85
N ILE A 303 -29.39 8.10 8.55
CA ILE A 303 -28.88 9.03 7.54
C ILE A 303 -29.98 9.51 6.59
N PRO A 304 -29.88 10.71 5.99
CA PRO A 304 -30.80 11.17 4.96
C PRO A 304 -30.54 10.45 3.62
N ILE A 305 -31.60 10.11 2.92
CA ILE A 305 -31.57 9.54 1.58
C ILE A 305 -32.13 10.56 0.59
N THR A 306 -31.25 11.28 -0.07
CA THR A 306 -31.59 12.42 -0.91
C THR A 306 -30.94 12.34 -2.29
N PRO A 307 -31.18 11.27 -3.10
CA PRO A 307 -30.64 11.17 -4.45
C PRO A 307 -31.30 12.15 -5.41
N THR A 308 -32.58 12.48 -5.24
CA THR A 308 -33.35 13.34 -6.13
C THR A 308 -34.07 14.46 -5.37
N PHE A 309 -34.62 15.42 -6.11
CA PHE A 309 -35.49 16.45 -5.56
C PHE A 309 -36.72 15.85 -4.85
N GLN A 310 -37.36 14.84 -5.43
CA GLN A 310 -38.54 14.20 -4.85
C GLN A 310 -38.24 13.51 -3.52
N SER A 311 -37.14 12.75 -3.41
CA SER A 311 -36.75 12.09 -2.16
C SER A 311 -36.41 13.11 -1.05
N ALA A 312 -35.94 14.30 -1.43
CA ALA A 312 -35.69 15.39 -0.50
C ALA A 312 -36.97 16.04 0.05
N GLN A 313 -38.04 16.05 -0.76
CA GLN A 313 -39.35 16.63 -0.36
C GLN A 313 -40.10 15.74 0.64
N ILE A 314 -39.85 14.45 0.67
CA ILE A 314 -40.52 13.50 1.57
C ILE A 314 -39.71 13.20 2.85
N ASP A 315 -38.65 13.97 3.13
CA ASP A 315 -37.77 13.79 4.29
C ASP A 315 -37.27 12.37 4.46
N LEU A 316 -36.88 11.73 3.36
CA LEU A 316 -36.53 10.33 3.37
C LEU A 316 -35.27 10.05 4.19
N LEU A 317 -35.42 9.18 5.17
CA LEU A 317 -34.36 8.74 6.07
C LEU A 317 -34.22 7.22 5.99
N ALA A 318 -32.99 6.74 6.14
CA ALA A 318 -32.72 5.31 6.36
C ALA A 318 -32.00 5.12 7.70
N LYS A 319 -32.36 4.03 8.39
CA LYS A 319 -31.67 3.57 9.59
C LYS A 319 -31.31 2.09 9.45
N GLY A 320 -30.14 1.69 9.88
CA GLY A 320 -29.75 0.30 9.79
C GLY A 320 -28.30 0.02 10.07
N TRP A 321 -27.94 -1.23 9.88
CA TRP A 321 -26.62 -1.76 10.10
C TRP A 321 -25.85 -1.74 8.80
N TRP A 322 -24.52 -1.53 8.92
CA TRP A 322 -23.58 -1.61 7.82
C TRP A 322 -22.27 -2.22 8.30
N SER A 323 -21.55 -2.83 7.39
CA SER A 323 -20.16 -3.25 7.59
C SER A 323 -19.35 -3.01 6.34
N ARG A 324 -18.06 -2.78 6.52
CA ARG A 324 -17.08 -2.59 5.45
C ARG A 324 -15.79 -3.30 5.80
N LEU A 325 -15.28 -4.06 4.86
CA LEU A 325 -13.94 -4.61 4.84
C LEU A 325 -13.11 -3.85 3.81
N ASP A 326 -11.90 -3.46 4.16
CA ASP A 326 -10.91 -2.92 3.24
C ASP A 326 -9.55 -3.56 3.55
N TRP A 327 -8.97 -4.19 2.56
CA TRP A 327 -7.64 -4.75 2.65
C TRP A 327 -6.80 -4.32 1.46
N GLN A 328 -5.64 -3.77 1.77
CA GLN A 328 -4.69 -3.31 0.78
C GLN A 328 -3.34 -3.97 0.98
N SER A 329 -2.75 -4.46 -0.10
CA SER A 329 -1.36 -4.90 -0.15
C SER A 329 -0.58 -4.07 -1.17
N ARG A 330 0.66 -4.44 -1.43
CA ARG A 330 1.44 -3.79 -2.49
C ARG A 330 0.79 -3.93 -3.88
N SER A 331 0.17 -5.09 -4.13
CA SER A 331 -0.37 -5.49 -5.43
C SER A 331 -1.87 -5.74 -5.44
N TRP A 332 -2.53 -5.77 -4.31
CA TRP A 332 -3.95 -6.09 -4.21
C TRP A 332 -4.70 -5.04 -3.41
N HIS A 333 -5.88 -4.70 -3.89
CA HIS A 333 -6.91 -4.01 -3.13
C HIS A 333 -8.17 -4.87 -3.16
N VAL A 334 -8.74 -5.12 -1.98
CA VAL A 334 -10.00 -5.86 -1.81
C VAL A 334 -10.87 -5.06 -0.88
N SER A 335 -12.07 -4.76 -1.31
CA SER A 335 -13.09 -4.14 -0.47
C SER A 335 -14.40 -4.90 -0.55
N ALA A 336 -15.16 -4.89 0.54
CA ALA A 336 -16.51 -5.43 0.58
C ALA A 336 -17.36 -4.59 1.53
N ASP A 337 -18.54 -4.24 1.08
CA ASP A 337 -19.54 -3.48 1.82
C ASP A 337 -20.82 -4.31 1.95
N PHE A 338 -21.40 -4.30 3.13
CA PHE A 338 -22.71 -4.87 3.40
C PHE A 338 -23.56 -3.87 4.16
N SER A 339 -24.83 -3.72 3.81
CA SER A 339 -25.78 -2.94 4.60
C SER A 339 -27.20 -3.50 4.57
N LYS A 340 -27.90 -3.33 5.68
CA LYS A 340 -29.32 -3.62 5.82
C LYS A 340 -30.01 -2.44 6.46
N GLN A 341 -30.95 -1.82 5.73
CA GLN A 341 -31.52 -0.55 6.12
C GLN A 341 -33.06 -0.59 6.05
N HIS A 342 -33.69 0.19 6.90
CA HIS A 342 -35.13 0.48 6.92
C HIS A 342 -35.31 1.96 6.61
N TYR A 343 -36.13 2.24 5.63
CA TYR A 343 -36.42 3.59 5.18
C TYR A 343 -37.69 4.13 5.90
N SER A 344 -37.79 5.45 6.02
CA SER A 344 -38.95 6.10 6.67
C SER A 344 -40.26 5.92 5.90
N ASP A 345 -40.20 5.55 4.62
CA ASP A 345 -41.33 5.19 3.78
C ASP A 345 -41.74 3.70 3.89
N SER A 346 -41.28 3.00 4.93
CA SER A 346 -41.54 1.60 5.23
C SER A 346 -40.79 0.60 4.32
N ASN A 347 -39.99 1.05 3.35
CA ASN A 347 -39.20 0.17 2.52
C ASN A 347 -38.01 -0.41 3.30
N ARG A 348 -37.50 -1.55 2.86
CA ARG A 348 -36.30 -2.18 3.44
C ARG A 348 -35.35 -2.56 2.32
N THR A 349 -34.08 -2.43 2.57
CA THR A 349 -33.04 -2.83 1.61
C THR A 349 -31.96 -3.66 2.27
N GLN A 350 -31.42 -4.58 1.49
CA GLN A 350 -30.12 -5.21 1.70
C GLN A 350 -29.24 -4.89 0.50
N ARG A 351 -27.99 -4.51 0.76
CA ARG A 351 -27.00 -4.18 -0.26
C ARG A 351 -25.69 -4.85 0.05
N GLU A 352 -25.05 -5.35 -0.99
CA GLU A 352 -23.76 -6.01 -0.99
C GLU A 352 -22.94 -5.48 -2.15
N ASP A 353 -21.74 -4.98 -1.88
CA ASP A 353 -20.79 -4.52 -2.89
C ASP A 353 -19.43 -5.16 -2.59
N ALA A 354 -18.74 -5.66 -3.60
CA ALA A 354 -17.41 -6.22 -3.46
C ALA A 354 -16.54 -5.83 -4.65
N GLU A 355 -15.29 -5.49 -4.39
CA GLU A 355 -14.30 -5.16 -5.40
C GLU A 355 -12.97 -5.84 -5.09
N ILE A 356 -12.33 -6.37 -6.12
CA ILE A 356 -10.98 -6.88 -6.06
C ILE A 356 -10.17 -6.33 -7.24
N VAL A 357 -9.05 -5.70 -6.95
CA VAL A 357 -8.14 -5.15 -7.95
C VAL A 357 -6.71 -5.64 -7.70
N ARG A 358 -6.07 -6.15 -8.74
CA ARG A 358 -4.65 -6.46 -8.74
C ARG A 358 -3.89 -5.37 -9.49
N TRP A 359 -2.94 -4.74 -8.82
CA TRP A 359 -2.04 -3.75 -9.39
C TRP A 359 -0.70 -4.37 -9.74
N ILE A 360 -0.27 -4.22 -10.99
CA ILE A 360 0.98 -4.76 -11.55
C ILE A 360 1.84 -3.57 -11.98
N GLY A 361 3.04 -3.47 -11.44
CA GLY A 361 3.95 -2.35 -11.71
C GLY A 361 4.70 -1.90 -10.45
N ASN A 362 5.08 -0.64 -10.44
CA ASN A 362 5.84 -0.02 -9.36
C ASN A 362 5.07 1.19 -8.76
N PRO A 363 5.56 1.86 -7.70
CA PRO A 363 4.89 3.01 -7.11
C PRO A 363 4.69 4.21 -8.04
N HIS A 364 5.51 4.34 -9.10
CA HIS A 364 5.40 5.46 -10.06
C HIS A 364 4.42 5.16 -11.18
N PHE A 365 4.26 3.89 -11.57
CA PHE A 365 3.29 3.47 -12.57
C PHE A 365 2.85 2.02 -12.33
N ALA A 366 1.55 1.78 -12.30
CA ALA A 366 0.99 0.44 -12.21
C ALA A 366 -0.28 0.33 -13.03
N VAL A 367 -0.48 -0.84 -13.64
CA VAL A 367 -1.71 -1.22 -14.34
C VAL A 367 -2.55 -2.07 -13.40
N GLY A 368 -3.84 -1.79 -13.32
CA GLY A 368 -4.83 -2.48 -12.51
C GLY A 368 -5.74 -3.36 -13.36
N LEU A 369 -5.99 -4.58 -12.89
CA LEU A 369 -7.02 -5.46 -13.41
C LEU A 369 -7.85 -5.96 -12.25
N GLY A 370 -9.16 -6.02 -12.42
CA GLY A 370 -10.03 -6.36 -11.30
C GLY A 370 -11.44 -6.74 -11.71
N TYR A 371 -12.24 -6.90 -10.68
CA TYR A 371 -13.64 -7.24 -10.80
C TYR A 371 -14.45 -6.59 -9.69
N GLN A 372 -15.65 -6.12 -10.04
CA GLN A 372 -16.61 -5.56 -9.11
C GLN A 372 -17.94 -6.31 -9.21
N TYR A 373 -18.49 -6.63 -8.05
CA TYR A 373 -19.83 -7.15 -7.87
C TYR A 373 -20.66 -6.19 -7.04
N ALA A 374 -21.93 -6.00 -7.41
CA ALA A 374 -22.89 -5.29 -6.59
C ALA A 374 -24.23 -6.01 -6.63
N HIS A 375 -24.86 -6.11 -5.46
CA HIS A 375 -26.22 -6.61 -5.31
C HIS A 375 -27.02 -5.68 -4.41
N SER A 376 -28.27 -5.43 -4.76
CA SER A 376 -29.21 -4.83 -3.83
C SER A 376 -30.62 -5.36 -4.03
N SER A 377 -31.35 -5.47 -2.93
CA SER A 377 -32.77 -5.86 -2.94
C SER A 377 -33.59 -4.91 -2.08
N PHE A 378 -34.78 -4.59 -2.57
CA PHE A 378 -35.77 -3.83 -1.83
C PHE A 378 -37.03 -4.63 -1.65
N THR A 379 -37.75 -4.43 -0.54
CA THR A 379 -39.01 -5.13 -0.28
C THR A 379 -40.17 -4.60 -1.12
N GLN A 380 -40.10 -3.36 -1.57
CA GLN A 380 -41.11 -2.70 -2.37
C GLN A 380 -40.49 -1.82 -3.43
N THR A 381 -41.08 -1.75 -4.60
CA THR A 381 -40.74 -0.77 -5.63
C THR A 381 -41.70 0.42 -5.50
N LEU A 382 -41.16 1.57 -5.10
CA LEU A 382 -41.92 2.80 -4.79
C LEU A 382 -41.48 3.94 -5.73
N SER A 383 -42.40 4.84 -6.05
CA SER A 383 -42.14 6.03 -6.86
C SER A 383 -41.71 7.23 -6.00
N ASN A 384 -40.82 7.02 -5.02
CA ASN A 384 -40.42 8.01 -4.01
C ASN A 384 -39.13 8.75 -4.38
N GLY A 385 -38.76 8.75 -5.66
CA GLY A 385 -37.60 9.50 -6.16
C GLY A 385 -36.24 8.89 -5.84
N TYR A 386 -36.19 7.58 -5.60
CA TYR A 386 -34.94 6.84 -5.47
C TYR A 386 -35.04 5.47 -6.14
N PHE A 387 -33.89 4.93 -6.57
CA PHE A 387 -33.79 3.62 -7.19
C PHE A 387 -34.01 2.50 -6.15
N ASN A 388 -35.06 1.73 -6.30
CA ASN A 388 -35.48 0.70 -5.33
C ASN A 388 -36.03 -0.57 -6.01
N PRO A 389 -35.24 -1.24 -6.85
CA PRO A 389 -35.65 -2.47 -7.51
C PRO A 389 -35.80 -3.61 -6.49
N ASN A 390 -36.71 -4.57 -6.77
CA ASN A 390 -36.81 -5.76 -5.94
C ASN A 390 -35.51 -6.56 -5.93
N GLN A 391 -34.82 -6.60 -7.08
CA GLN A 391 -33.50 -7.21 -7.24
C GLN A 391 -32.66 -6.40 -8.21
N TYR A 392 -31.40 -6.22 -7.85
CA TYR A 392 -30.39 -5.60 -8.70
C TYR A 392 -29.08 -6.37 -8.55
N HIS A 393 -28.50 -6.74 -9.67
CA HIS A 393 -27.19 -7.38 -9.74
C HIS A 393 -26.33 -6.68 -10.78
N ARG A 394 -25.04 -6.54 -10.48
CA ARG A 394 -24.07 -5.94 -11.38
C ARG A 394 -22.74 -6.67 -11.30
N HIS A 395 -22.15 -6.93 -12.45
CA HIS A 395 -20.87 -7.60 -12.62
C HIS A 395 -20.02 -6.82 -13.59
N LEU A 396 -18.92 -6.21 -13.12
CA LEU A 396 -18.02 -5.41 -13.95
C LEU A 396 -16.60 -5.96 -13.89
N ALA A 397 -15.98 -6.17 -15.06
CA ALA A 397 -14.55 -6.27 -15.19
C ALA A 397 -13.93 -4.87 -15.09
N LEU A 398 -12.80 -4.75 -14.41
CA LEU A 398 -12.12 -3.50 -14.14
C LEU A 398 -10.74 -3.50 -14.77
N GLY A 399 -10.40 -2.43 -15.48
CA GLY A 399 -9.08 -2.15 -16.02
C GLY A 399 -8.69 -0.71 -15.77
N GLY A 400 -7.41 -0.45 -15.57
CA GLY A 400 -6.97 0.92 -15.37
C GLY A 400 -5.49 1.07 -15.11
N PHE A 401 -5.08 2.28 -14.81
CA PHE A 401 -3.71 2.58 -14.45
C PHE A 401 -3.66 3.67 -13.38
N ARG A 402 -2.61 3.64 -12.60
CA ARG A 402 -2.26 4.68 -11.65
C ARG A 402 -0.82 5.10 -11.84
N PHE A 403 -0.54 6.38 -11.65
CA PHE A 403 0.81 6.88 -11.69
C PHE A 403 1.03 8.02 -10.70
N ALA A 404 2.30 8.20 -10.31
CA ALA A 404 2.73 9.23 -9.40
C ALA A 404 3.94 9.99 -9.97
N ILE A 405 3.91 11.31 -9.87
CA ILE A 405 5.03 12.18 -10.21
C ILE A 405 5.61 12.72 -8.90
N GLY A 406 6.68 12.09 -8.45
CA GLY A 406 7.27 12.36 -7.15
C GLY A 406 6.26 12.16 -6.02
N LYS A 407 6.26 13.10 -5.05
CA LYS A 407 5.29 13.17 -3.95
C LYS A 407 4.15 14.16 -4.21
N ILE A 408 4.21 14.84 -5.34
CA ILE A 408 3.35 16.01 -5.63
C ILE A 408 2.05 15.57 -6.29
N TYR A 409 2.09 14.60 -7.20
CA TYR A 409 0.93 14.23 -7.98
C TYR A 409 0.68 12.73 -7.97
N HIS A 410 -0.59 12.35 -7.78
CA HIS A 410 -1.08 10.99 -7.87
C HIS A 410 -2.33 10.98 -8.75
N GLY A 411 -2.29 10.19 -9.83
CA GLY A 411 -3.40 9.97 -10.74
C GLY A 411 -3.83 8.50 -10.71
N GLU A 412 -5.15 8.25 -10.71
CA GLU A 412 -5.76 6.93 -10.87
C GLU A 412 -6.89 7.02 -11.89
N TYR A 413 -6.84 6.17 -12.90
CA TYR A 413 -7.78 6.14 -14.01
C TYR A 413 -8.29 4.72 -14.17
N LEU A 414 -9.60 4.53 -14.02
CA LEU A 414 -10.26 3.24 -14.03
C LEU A 414 -11.37 3.24 -15.08
N GLY A 415 -11.43 2.17 -15.85
CA GLY A 415 -12.57 1.81 -16.68
C GLY A 415 -13.16 0.51 -16.18
N GLN A 416 -14.47 0.43 -16.12
CA GLN A 416 -15.21 -0.76 -15.73
C GLN A 416 -16.22 -1.06 -16.82
N TYR A 417 -16.41 -2.34 -17.15
CA TYR A 417 -17.36 -2.79 -18.18
C TYR A 417 -17.92 -4.16 -17.82
N GLY A 418 -19.23 -4.35 -18.07
CA GLY A 418 -19.89 -5.62 -17.80
C GLY A 418 -21.39 -5.55 -17.98
N THR A 419 -22.11 -6.21 -17.09
CA THR A 419 -23.56 -6.33 -17.17
C THR A 419 -24.24 -5.96 -15.85
N GLU A 420 -25.46 -5.46 -15.97
CA GLU A 420 -26.37 -5.30 -14.84
C GLU A 420 -27.76 -5.89 -15.16
N THR A 421 -28.45 -6.26 -14.12
CA THR A 421 -29.83 -6.78 -14.19
C THR A 421 -30.66 -6.05 -13.17
N VAL A 422 -31.78 -5.49 -13.61
CA VAL A 422 -32.78 -4.82 -12.77
C VAL A 422 -34.06 -5.62 -12.77
N ASN A 423 -34.42 -6.18 -11.64
CA ASN A 423 -35.55 -7.10 -11.47
C ASN A 423 -35.42 -8.33 -12.40
N GLN A 424 -36.42 -8.60 -13.22
CA GLN A 424 -36.46 -9.71 -14.19
C GLN A 424 -36.08 -9.26 -15.61
N ASN A 425 -35.68 -8.01 -15.78
CA ASN A 425 -35.26 -7.50 -17.09
C ASN A 425 -33.97 -8.21 -17.57
N PRO A 426 -33.82 -8.45 -18.87
CA PRO A 426 -32.60 -9.03 -19.40
C PRO A 426 -31.38 -8.18 -19.03
N HIS A 427 -30.21 -8.82 -19.04
CA HIS A 427 -28.94 -8.15 -18.77
C HIS A 427 -28.75 -6.96 -19.71
N ASP A 428 -28.47 -5.79 -19.15
CA ASP A 428 -28.05 -4.61 -19.89
C ASP A 428 -26.55 -4.40 -19.69
N PHE A 429 -25.93 -3.70 -20.64
CA PHE A 429 -24.52 -3.34 -20.54
C PHE A 429 -24.35 -2.18 -19.56
N ALA A 430 -23.43 -2.36 -18.64
CA ALA A 430 -23.05 -1.35 -17.67
C ALA A 430 -21.56 -1.00 -17.82
N TRP A 431 -21.23 0.28 -17.74
CA TRP A 431 -19.85 0.71 -17.71
C TRP A 431 -19.67 2.01 -16.92
N GLU A 432 -18.46 2.18 -16.42
CA GLU A 432 -18.03 3.36 -15.67
C GLU A 432 -16.61 3.76 -16.10
N ALA A 433 -16.36 5.06 -16.22
CA ALA A 433 -15.04 5.63 -16.37
C ALA A 433 -14.80 6.62 -15.24
N THR A 434 -13.71 6.45 -14.51
CA THR A 434 -13.34 7.29 -13.38
C THR A 434 -11.91 7.80 -13.51
N ALA A 435 -11.71 9.10 -13.27
CA ALA A 435 -10.43 9.76 -13.14
C ALA A 435 -10.33 10.40 -11.77
N LYS A 436 -9.29 10.06 -11.00
CA LYS A 436 -9.00 10.64 -9.69
C LYS A 436 -7.63 11.28 -9.71
N ASN A 437 -7.57 12.55 -9.37
CA ASN A 437 -6.35 13.34 -9.38
C ASN A 437 -6.12 13.97 -8.01
N ARG A 438 -4.91 13.86 -7.50
CA ARG A 438 -4.52 14.42 -6.21
C ARG A 438 -3.17 15.10 -6.31
N PHE A 439 -3.11 16.35 -5.83
CA PHE A 439 -1.90 17.14 -5.71
C PHE A 439 -1.61 17.37 -4.23
N VAL A 440 -0.36 17.10 -3.80
CA VAL A 440 0.10 17.28 -2.42
C VAL A 440 1.22 18.30 -2.41
N LEU A 441 0.95 19.46 -1.82
CA LEU A 441 1.86 20.61 -1.76
C LEU A 441 2.16 20.90 -0.27
N GLY A 442 3.07 20.12 0.31
CA GLY A 442 3.38 20.20 1.73
C GLY A 442 2.17 19.81 2.60
N LYS A 443 1.60 20.76 3.32
CA LYS A 443 0.40 20.58 4.15
C LYS A 443 -0.93 20.72 3.38
N LEU A 444 -0.88 21.24 2.16
CA LEU A 444 -2.04 21.43 1.29
C LEU A 444 -2.22 20.23 0.38
N GLU A 445 -3.45 19.74 0.28
CA GLU A 445 -3.85 18.67 -0.63
C GLU A 445 -5.04 19.16 -1.48
N LEU A 446 -4.91 19.01 -2.80
CA LEU A 446 -5.96 19.33 -3.77
C LEU A 446 -6.40 18.06 -4.45
N GLY A 447 -7.71 17.84 -4.57
CA GLY A 447 -8.30 16.70 -5.27
C GLY A 447 -9.24 17.15 -6.38
N ALA A 448 -9.22 16.42 -7.49
CA ALA A 448 -10.17 16.58 -8.59
C ALA A 448 -10.53 15.19 -9.14
N ASP A 449 -11.78 14.79 -8.95
CA ASP A 449 -12.29 13.51 -9.39
C ASP A 449 -13.40 13.73 -10.41
N TYR A 450 -13.48 12.86 -11.42
CA TYR A 450 -14.55 12.84 -12.38
C TYR A 450 -14.93 11.40 -12.69
N SER A 451 -16.24 11.12 -12.73
CA SER A 451 -16.77 9.83 -13.14
C SER A 451 -17.92 10.02 -14.10
N TYR A 452 -17.97 9.17 -15.13
CA TYR A 452 -19.08 9.05 -16.03
C TYR A 452 -19.57 7.59 -16.05
N PHE A 453 -20.90 7.42 -15.93
CA PHE A 453 -21.51 6.11 -15.76
C PHE A 453 -22.55 5.82 -16.81
N HIS A 454 -22.63 4.56 -17.24
CA HIS A 454 -23.79 3.97 -17.89
C HIS A 454 -24.17 2.74 -17.07
N LEU A 455 -24.88 2.96 -15.99
CA LEU A 455 -25.38 1.94 -15.07
C LEU A 455 -26.50 2.55 -14.22
N ALA A 456 -27.32 1.71 -13.61
CA ALA A 456 -28.43 2.16 -12.77
C ALA A 456 -27.94 3.02 -11.60
N GLN A 457 -28.49 4.22 -11.50
CA GLN A 457 -28.18 5.20 -10.46
C GLN A 457 -29.20 5.17 -9.35
N SER A 458 -28.84 5.70 -8.20
CA SER A 458 -29.76 5.91 -7.06
C SER A 458 -30.96 6.80 -7.39
N THR A 459 -30.89 7.54 -8.49
CA THR A 459 -31.98 8.37 -9.05
C THR A 459 -32.93 7.60 -9.95
N GLY A 460 -32.61 6.34 -10.29
CA GLY A 460 -33.34 5.54 -11.29
C GLY A 460 -32.91 5.80 -12.74
N ALA A 461 -32.00 6.74 -12.98
CA ALA A 461 -31.41 6.96 -14.31
C ALA A 461 -30.28 5.96 -14.59
N PHE A 462 -30.01 5.70 -15.88
CA PHE A 462 -28.97 4.77 -16.32
C PHE A 462 -27.69 5.46 -16.82
N ARG A 463 -27.71 6.78 -16.97
CA ARG A 463 -26.50 7.56 -17.34
C ARG A 463 -26.37 8.76 -16.41
N ALA A 464 -25.18 8.93 -15.89
CA ALA A 464 -24.90 10.05 -15.01
C ALA A 464 -23.41 10.45 -15.07
N GLN A 465 -23.14 11.65 -14.59
CA GLN A 465 -21.77 12.14 -14.37
C GLN A 465 -21.65 12.80 -13.01
N VAL A 466 -20.47 12.67 -12.43
CA VAL A 466 -20.10 13.31 -11.15
C VAL A 466 -18.74 13.97 -11.30
N GLY A 467 -18.66 15.25 -11.00
CA GLY A 467 -17.42 15.97 -10.80
C GLY A 467 -17.24 16.33 -9.34
N ARG A 468 -16.05 16.15 -8.79
CA ARG A 468 -15.72 16.52 -7.41
C ARG A 468 -14.40 17.27 -7.36
N VAL A 469 -14.35 18.32 -6.58
CA VAL A 469 -13.13 19.02 -6.20
C VAL A 469 -13.01 19.06 -4.68
N SER A 470 -11.78 19.00 -4.18
CA SER A 470 -11.52 19.05 -2.75
C SER A 470 -10.24 19.80 -2.44
N VAL A 471 -10.23 20.49 -1.32
CA VAL A 471 -9.05 21.14 -0.74
C VAL A 471 -8.96 20.70 0.70
N ALA A 472 -7.79 20.25 1.14
CA ALA A 472 -7.55 19.92 2.53
C ALA A 472 -6.24 20.52 3.00
N TYR A 473 -6.23 21.01 4.22
CA TYR A 473 -5.06 21.56 4.90
C TYR A 473 -4.84 20.83 6.22
N ARG A 474 -3.59 20.43 6.47
CA ARG A 474 -3.17 19.79 7.73
C ARG A 474 -2.36 20.78 8.56
N PHE A 475 -2.66 20.93 9.84
CA PHE A 475 -2.02 21.91 10.73
C PHE A 475 -1.54 21.29 12.05
#